data_e14a6e694c7ad7b27d2ebf9fa8b74434
#
_entry.id   e14a6e694c7ad7b27d2ebf9fa8b74434
#
_cell.length_a   1.000
_cell.length_b   1.000
_cell.length_c   1.000
_cell.angle_alpha   90.00
_cell.angle_beta   90.00
_cell.angle_gamma   90.00
#
_symmetry.space_group_name_H-M   'P 1'
#
loop_
_entity.id
_entity.type
_entity.pdbx_description
1 polymer ?
#
loop_
_entity_poly.entity_id
_entity_poly.type
_entity_poly.pdbx_seq_one_letter_code
_entity_poly.pdbx_strand_id
1 'polypeptide(L)'
;MLAGVQLSDRLKLEAIADGGFSYAEIPYEIIEKNELPTYKKKEGDSRVLKVSGFSYPLAKLTPDKMYELLENCRRYQGNYIVLDTMNCEAGILENVVEECSMMMTDYRIPVFIENGCNGSDETGYLNSAYSDISSLKSIAEYCNRLCDTAIVGISINVGYSNLLAKNVRSQIDQCSEYLCMIHANDNGGGFNEKKEAFLF
;
A
#
# COMPACT_ATOMS: atom_id res chain seq x y z
N MET A 1 -4.81 -5.99 16.32
CA MET A 1 -4.95 -5.20 15.08
C MET A 1 -4.36 -3.83 15.37
N LEU A 2 -3.46 -3.33 14.52
CA LEU A 2 -2.93 -1.98 14.64
C LEU A 2 -3.69 -1.10 13.64
N ALA A 3 -4.19 0.04 14.09
CA ALA A 3 -4.81 1.03 13.23
C ALA A 3 -3.78 2.13 12.93
N GLY A 4 -3.65 2.48 11.66
CA GLY A 4 -2.82 3.56 11.17
C GLY A 4 -3.58 4.39 10.13
N VAL A 5 -2.99 5.46 9.67
CA VAL A 5 -3.56 6.33 8.64
C VAL A 5 -2.57 6.47 7.50
N GLN A 6 -3.07 6.36 6.26
CA GLN A 6 -2.31 6.70 5.08
C GLN A 6 -2.24 8.24 4.95
N LEU A 7 -1.03 8.76 4.81
CA LEU A 7 -0.83 10.18 4.61
C LEU A 7 -1.13 10.52 3.15
N SER A 8 -2.07 11.42 2.92
CA SER A 8 -2.39 11.92 1.58
C SER A 8 -1.76 13.28 1.29
N ASP A 9 -1.32 14.01 2.32
CA ASP A 9 -0.77 15.36 2.20
C ASP A 9 0.16 15.67 3.39
N ARG A 10 1.19 16.49 3.14
CA ARG A 10 2.19 16.94 4.12
C ARG A 10 1.63 17.57 5.40
N LEU A 11 0.54 18.28 5.26
CA LEU A 11 -0.03 19.08 6.35
C LEU A 11 -0.77 18.26 7.41
N LYS A 12 -0.89 16.93 7.22
CA LYS A 12 -1.77 16.08 8.03
C LYS A 12 -1.10 15.23 9.10
N LEU A 13 0.23 15.21 9.21
CA LEU A 13 0.88 14.43 10.28
C LEU A 13 0.48 14.87 11.67
N GLU A 14 0.37 16.18 11.89
CA GLU A 14 -0.09 16.72 13.16
C GLU A 14 -1.55 16.32 13.44
N ALA A 15 -2.41 16.39 12.42
CA ALA A 15 -3.80 15.97 12.54
C ALA A 15 -3.94 14.46 12.81
N ILE A 16 -3.10 13.62 12.20
CA ILE A 16 -3.04 12.18 12.46
C ILE A 16 -2.66 11.91 13.92
N ALA A 17 -1.61 12.57 14.40
CA ALA A 17 -1.18 12.45 15.80
C ALA A 17 -2.22 12.99 16.77
N ASP A 18 -2.86 14.13 16.46
CA ASP A 18 -3.94 14.72 17.26
C ASP A 18 -5.19 13.83 17.27
N GLY A 19 -5.44 13.08 16.19
CA GLY A 19 -6.47 12.04 16.11
C GLY A 19 -6.17 10.77 16.92
N GLY A 20 -5.02 10.71 17.60
CA GLY A 20 -4.64 9.59 18.47
C GLY A 20 -3.99 8.40 17.75
N PHE A 21 -3.69 8.53 16.46
CA PHE A 21 -2.98 7.48 15.73
C PHE A 21 -1.49 7.47 16.07
N SER A 22 -0.92 6.26 16.14
CA SER A 22 0.51 6.07 16.44
C SER A 22 1.33 5.71 15.19
N TYR A 23 0.67 5.41 14.08
CA TYR A 23 1.29 4.93 12.85
C TYR A 23 0.77 5.68 11.64
N ALA A 24 1.68 6.02 10.71
CA ALA A 24 1.34 6.57 9.40
C ALA A 24 2.01 5.78 8.29
N GLU A 25 1.25 5.42 7.25
CA GLU A 25 1.78 5.00 5.97
C GLU A 25 2.03 6.24 5.11
N ILE A 26 3.18 6.30 4.47
CA ILE A 26 3.63 7.50 3.76
C ILE A 26 3.80 7.19 2.27
N PRO A 27 3.18 7.97 1.36
CA PRO A 27 3.49 7.89 -0.05
C PRO A 27 4.99 8.13 -0.28
N TYR A 28 5.64 7.21 -1.00
CA TYR A 28 7.10 7.26 -1.18
C TYR A 28 7.57 8.52 -1.91
N GLU A 29 6.73 9.13 -2.72
CA GLU A 29 7.02 10.42 -3.38
C GLU A 29 7.39 11.55 -2.39
N ILE A 30 6.93 11.48 -1.15
CA ILE A 30 7.30 12.43 -0.08
C ILE A 30 8.76 12.23 0.32
N ILE A 31 9.21 10.97 0.36
CA ILE A 31 10.61 10.62 0.64
C ILE A 31 11.54 11.09 -0.48
N GLU A 32 11.17 10.82 -1.74
CA GLU A 32 11.94 11.22 -2.93
C GLU A 32 12.20 12.73 -2.97
N LYS A 33 11.24 13.53 -2.52
CA LYS A 33 11.37 14.99 -2.47
C LYS A 33 12.16 15.49 -1.25
N ASN A 34 12.75 14.60 -0.44
CA ASN A 34 13.34 14.92 0.88
C ASN A 34 12.40 15.70 1.78
N GLU A 35 11.13 15.39 1.68
CA GLU A 35 10.05 16.12 2.30
C GLU A 35 9.45 15.34 3.47
N LEU A 36 10.19 14.39 4.06
CA LEU A 36 9.68 13.64 5.20
C LEU A 36 9.23 14.61 6.30
N PRO A 37 7.95 14.68 6.57
CA PRO A 37 7.46 15.60 7.56
C PRO A 37 7.97 15.16 8.93
N THR A 38 8.73 16.02 9.57
CA THR A 38 9.10 15.83 10.98
C THR A 38 7.88 16.21 11.83
N TYR A 39 7.28 15.23 12.49
CA TYR A 39 6.30 15.52 13.53
C TYR A 39 7.00 16.29 14.68
N LYS A 40 6.66 17.57 14.84
CA LYS A 40 7.12 18.35 15.98
C LYS A 40 6.21 18.04 17.18
N LYS A 41 6.73 17.26 18.08
CA LYS A 41 6.07 16.95 19.35
C LYS A 41 5.78 18.24 20.12
N LYS A 42 4.50 18.46 20.49
CA LYS A 42 4.12 19.55 21.38
C LYS A 42 4.67 19.27 22.78
N GLU A 43 5.04 20.31 23.51
CA GLU A 43 5.56 20.17 24.88
C GLU A 43 4.52 19.45 25.76
N GLY A 44 4.93 18.37 26.42
CA GLY A 44 4.04 17.51 27.21
C GLY A 44 3.37 16.36 26.45
N ASP A 45 3.53 16.26 25.13
CA ASP A 45 2.97 15.16 24.35
C ASP A 45 3.86 13.91 24.42
N SER A 46 3.32 12.80 24.91
CA SER A 46 4.01 11.50 24.99
C SER A 46 3.89 10.68 23.71
N ARG A 47 3.03 11.09 22.76
CA ARG A 47 2.76 10.34 21.54
C ARG A 47 3.95 10.40 20.59
N VAL A 48 4.25 9.30 19.94
CA VAL A 48 5.27 9.20 18.91
C VAL A 48 4.60 8.65 17.65
N LEU A 49 4.49 9.47 16.61
CA LEU A 49 4.05 9.01 15.31
C LEU A 49 5.21 8.29 14.62
N LYS A 50 4.98 7.04 14.24
CA LYS A 50 5.97 6.21 13.55
C LYS A 50 5.57 6.02 12.09
N VAL A 51 6.54 5.98 11.20
CA VAL A 51 6.34 5.48 9.85
C VAL A 51 6.05 3.98 9.94
N SER A 52 4.88 3.55 9.51
CA SER A 52 4.54 2.12 9.48
C SER A 52 5.02 1.45 8.20
N GLY A 53 4.95 2.14 7.08
CA GLY A 53 5.36 1.66 5.77
C GLY A 53 5.25 2.74 4.71
N PHE A 54 5.52 2.35 3.47
CA PHE A 54 5.44 3.22 2.30
C PHE A 54 4.45 2.67 1.29
N SER A 55 3.72 3.57 0.62
CA SER A 55 2.95 3.24 -0.58
C SER A 55 3.65 3.76 -1.84
N TYR A 56 3.60 2.97 -2.91
CA TYR A 56 4.22 3.30 -4.19
C TYR A 56 3.37 2.78 -5.36
N PRO A 57 3.20 3.58 -6.45
CA PRO A 57 2.47 3.12 -7.64
C PRO A 57 3.21 1.98 -8.35
N LEU A 58 2.59 0.80 -8.45
CA LEU A 58 3.18 -0.36 -9.13
C LEU A 58 3.53 -0.07 -10.60
N ALA A 59 2.74 0.75 -11.27
CA ALA A 59 2.99 1.16 -12.66
C ALA A 59 4.34 1.85 -12.89
N LYS A 60 4.97 2.37 -11.83
CA LYS A 60 6.28 3.04 -11.87
C LYS A 60 7.41 2.18 -11.31
N LEU A 61 7.12 0.93 -10.93
CA LEU A 61 8.09 0.06 -10.28
C LEU A 61 9.11 -0.48 -11.29
N THR A 62 10.38 -0.38 -10.92
CA THR A 62 11.52 -0.99 -11.62
C THR A 62 12.39 -1.72 -10.60
N PRO A 63 13.33 -2.60 -11.01
CA PRO A 63 14.26 -3.24 -10.09
C PRO A 63 15.06 -2.25 -9.23
N ASP A 64 15.57 -1.16 -9.82
CA ASP A 64 16.30 -0.12 -9.10
C ASP A 64 15.39 0.58 -8.08
N LYS A 65 14.13 0.83 -8.45
CA LYS A 65 13.16 1.46 -7.54
C LYS A 65 12.76 0.52 -6.39
N MET A 66 12.65 -0.77 -6.64
CA MET A 66 12.42 -1.76 -5.58
C MET A 66 13.58 -1.75 -4.57
N TYR A 67 14.82 -1.70 -5.04
CA TYR A 67 15.98 -1.56 -4.17
C TYR A 67 15.89 -0.31 -3.29
N GLU A 68 15.62 0.82 -3.92
CA GLU A 68 15.51 2.11 -3.23
C GLU A 68 14.39 2.12 -2.18
N LEU A 69 13.22 1.53 -2.50
CA LEU A 69 12.10 1.38 -1.58
C LEU A 69 12.48 0.53 -0.36
N LEU A 70 13.15 -0.60 -0.56
CA LEU A 70 13.60 -1.49 0.50
C LEU A 70 14.63 -0.81 1.40
N GLU A 71 15.65 -0.15 0.82
CA GLU A 71 16.67 0.61 1.56
C GLU A 71 16.04 1.71 2.42
N ASN A 72 15.16 2.51 1.84
CA ASN A 72 14.51 3.58 2.59
C ASN A 72 13.50 3.04 3.62
N CYS A 73 12.79 1.98 3.32
CA CYS A 73 11.93 1.33 4.31
C CYS A 73 12.73 0.90 5.54
N ARG A 74 13.87 0.26 5.34
CA ARG A 74 14.81 -0.11 6.41
C ARG A 74 15.37 1.12 7.14
N ARG A 75 15.81 2.13 6.40
CA ARG A 75 16.39 3.38 6.94
C ARG A 75 15.42 4.12 7.85
N TYR A 76 14.15 4.17 7.48
CA TYR A 76 13.10 4.86 8.24
C TYR A 76 12.36 3.94 9.21
N GLN A 77 12.83 2.70 9.38
CA GLN A 77 12.23 1.69 10.27
C GLN A 77 10.77 1.38 9.91
N GLY A 78 10.42 1.49 8.63
CA GLY A 78 9.14 1.02 8.11
C GLY A 78 9.07 -0.52 8.17
N ASN A 79 7.86 -1.04 8.26
CA ASN A 79 7.62 -2.47 8.43
C ASN A 79 7.15 -3.15 7.15
N TYR A 80 6.74 -2.40 6.12
CA TYR A 80 6.19 -2.93 4.87
C TYR A 80 6.21 -1.88 3.74
N ILE A 81 5.98 -2.37 2.53
CA ILE A 81 5.73 -1.56 1.33
C ILE A 81 4.39 -1.99 0.75
N VAL A 82 3.51 -1.03 0.39
CA VAL A 82 2.28 -1.28 -0.35
C VAL A 82 2.46 -0.82 -1.79
N LEU A 83 2.12 -1.68 -2.73
CA LEU A 83 2.14 -1.39 -4.16
C LEU A 83 0.72 -1.12 -4.63
N ASP A 84 0.41 0.16 -4.90
CA ASP A 84 -0.86 0.58 -5.49
C ASP A 84 -0.90 0.17 -6.96
N THR A 85 -1.92 -0.60 -7.32
CA THR A 85 -2.06 -1.17 -8.66
C THR A 85 -3.07 -0.43 -9.55
N MET A 86 -3.48 0.78 -9.17
CA MET A 86 -4.36 1.60 -9.99
C MET A 86 -3.73 1.90 -11.36
N ASN A 87 -4.48 1.68 -12.43
CA ASN A 87 -4.03 1.88 -13.82
C ASN A 87 -2.71 1.16 -14.16
N CYS A 88 -2.48 -0.01 -13.56
CA CYS A 88 -1.27 -0.79 -13.75
C CYS A 88 -1.49 -1.94 -14.74
N GLU A 89 -0.49 -2.15 -15.60
CA GLU A 89 -0.44 -3.29 -16.51
C GLU A 89 -0.05 -4.58 -15.77
N ALA A 90 -0.52 -5.73 -16.28
CA ALA A 90 -0.17 -7.03 -15.72
C ALA A 90 1.32 -7.34 -15.93
N GLY A 91 1.90 -8.14 -15.02
CA GLY A 91 3.25 -8.68 -15.13
C GLY A 91 4.37 -7.77 -14.65
N ILE A 92 4.09 -6.52 -14.27
CA ILE A 92 5.15 -5.60 -13.82
C ILE A 92 5.81 -6.11 -12.54
N LEU A 93 5.03 -6.54 -11.55
CA LEU A 93 5.60 -7.02 -10.30
C LEU A 93 6.40 -8.30 -10.50
N GLU A 94 5.86 -9.25 -11.25
CA GLU A 94 6.49 -10.54 -11.52
C GLU A 94 7.86 -10.32 -12.17
N ASN A 95 7.96 -9.46 -13.18
CA ASN A 95 9.21 -9.12 -13.84
C ASN A 95 10.22 -8.48 -12.87
N VAL A 96 9.78 -7.57 -12.03
CA VAL A 96 10.66 -6.93 -11.02
C VAL A 96 11.14 -7.95 -10.00
N VAL A 97 10.27 -8.84 -9.53
CA VAL A 97 10.64 -9.86 -8.53
C VAL A 97 11.58 -10.90 -9.11
N GLU A 98 11.45 -11.27 -10.39
CA GLU A 98 12.41 -12.15 -11.07
C GLU A 98 13.86 -11.61 -10.98
N GLU A 99 14.02 -10.28 -11.10
CA GLU A 99 15.34 -9.65 -11.00
C GLU A 99 15.78 -9.37 -9.55
N CYS A 100 14.82 -9.16 -8.62
CA CYS A 100 15.08 -8.69 -7.27
C CYS A 100 14.87 -9.73 -6.16
N SER A 101 14.49 -10.97 -6.47
CA SER A 101 14.09 -11.99 -5.48
C SER A 101 15.10 -12.20 -4.35
N MET A 102 16.38 -12.31 -4.68
CA MET A 102 17.43 -12.47 -3.67
C MET A 102 17.52 -11.29 -2.72
N MET A 103 17.46 -10.09 -3.27
CA MET A 103 17.48 -8.85 -2.48
C MET A 103 16.26 -8.75 -1.59
N MET A 104 15.05 -8.99 -2.10
CA MET A 104 13.82 -8.98 -1.30
C MET A 104 13.91 -9.99 -0.15
N THR A 105 14.47 -11.16 -0.39
CA THR A 105 14.72 -12.19 0.64
C THR A 105 15.69 -11.70 1.72
N ASP A 106 16.76 -11.00 1.35
CA ASP A 106 17.76 -10.48 2.28
C ASP A 106 17.20 -9.35 3.16
N TYR A 107 16.40 -8.45 2.57
CA TYR A 107 15.79 -7.34 3.32
C TYR A 107 14.68 -7.80 4.26
N ARG A 108 13.93 -8.84 3.89
CA ARG A 108 12.79 -9.40 4.64
C ARG A 108 11.71 -8.36 4.97
N ILE A 109 11.56 -7.35 4.15
CA ILE A 109 10.52 -6.34 4.28
C ILE A 109 9.31 -6.83 3.47
N PRO A 110 8.15 -7.06 4.10
CA PRO A 110 6.94 -7.47 3.41
C PRO A 110 6.51 -6.46 2.35
N VAL A 111 6.07 -6.97 1.19
CA VAL A 111 5.52 -6.19 0.10
C VAL A 111 4.07 -6.60 -0.12
N PHE A 112 3.13 -5.67 -0.05
CA PHE A 112 1.70 -5.94 -0.20
C PHE A 112 1.22 -5.42 -1.54
N ILE A 113 0.58 -6.30 -2.32
CA ILE A 113 -0.08 -5.93 -3.57
C ILE A 113 -1.49 -5.47 -3.22
N GLU A 114 -1.81 -4.23 -3.51
CA GLU A 114 -3.15 -3.72 -3.29
C GLU A 114 -4.07 -4.09 -4.46
N ASN A 115 -5.33 -4.45 -4.20
CA ASN A 115 -6.31 -4.61 -5.28
C ASN A 115 -6.55 -3.25 -5.93
N GLY A 116 -6.65 -3.21 -7.25
CA GLY A 116 -6.80 -1.96 -8.00
C GLY A 116 -7.81 -2.06 -9.12
N CYS A 117 -7.99 -0.96 -9.84
CA CYS A 117 -8.86 -0.85 -11.00
C CYS A 117 -8.19 0.01 -12.07
N ASN A 118 -8.73 -0.04 -13.29
CA ASN A 118 -8.36 0.87 -14.37
C ASN A 118 -9.45 1.94 -14.54
N GLY A 119 -9.06 3.11 -15.05
CA GLY A 119 -10.00 4.17 -15.39
C GLY A 119 -9.89 5.42 -14.52
N SER A 120 -10.91 6.24 -14.61
CA SER A 120 -11.01 7.52 -13.89
C SER A 120 -12.48 7.90 -13.71
N ASP A 121 -12.77 8.98 -12.97
CA ASP A 121 -14.13 9.53 -12.84
C ASP A 121 -14.74 9.94 -14.20
N GLU A 122 -13.91 10.33 -15.16
CA GLU A 122 -14.36 10.71 -16.50
C GLU A 122 -14.70 9.51 -17.38
N THR A 123 -13.92 8.43 -17.28
CA THR A 123 -14.05 7.24 -18.13
C THR A 123 -14.83 6.11 -17.47
N GLY A 124 -15.12 6.24 -16.19
CA GLY A 124 -15.62 5.15 -15.35
C GLY A 124 -14.50 4.17 -14.95
N TYR A 125 -14.82 3.25 -14.06
CA TYR A 125 -13.86 2.30 -13.50
C TYR A 125 -14.11 0.90 -14.04
N LEU A 126 -13.02 0.24 -14.44
CA LEU A 126 -13.03 -1.08 -15.07
C LEU A 126 -12.14 -2.05 -14.29
N ASN A 127 -12.43 -3.34 -14.41
CA ASN A 127 -11.55 -4.37 -13.89
C ASN A 127 -10.16 -4.30 -14.54
N SER A 128 -9.12 -4.49 -13.74
CA SER A 128 -7.73 -4.68 -14.16
C SER A 128 -7.28 -6.11 -13.83
N ALA A 129 -6.06 -6.46 -14.18
CA ALA A 129 -5.43 -7.71 -13.74
C ALA A 129 -5.36 -7.85 -12.21
N TYR A 130 -5.32 -6.72 -11.50
CA TYR A 130 -5.22 -6.65 -10.03
C TYR A 130 -6.57 -6.45 -9.32
N SER A 131 -7.67 -6.44 -10.06
CA SER A 131 -9.00 -6.28 -9.45
C SER A 131 -9.58 -7.57 -8.90
N ASP A 132 -9.07 -8.72 -9.36
CA ASP A 132 -9.56 -10.03 -8.97
C ASP A 132 -8.66 -10.69 -7.95
N ILE A 133 -9.25 -11.17 -6.85
CA ILE A 133 -8.51 -11.76 -5.73
C ILE A 133 -7.77 -13.05 -6.14
N SER A 134 -8.34 -13.86 -7.02
CA SER A 134 -7.66 -15.07 -7.47
C SER A 134 -6.39 -14.74 -8.27
N SER A 135 -6.41 -13.68 -9.06
CA SER A 135 -5.24 -13.19 -9.78
C SER A 135 -4.18 -12.68 -8.79
N LEU A 136 -4.57 -11.86 -7.80
CA LEU A 136 -3.64 -11.37 -6.77
C LEU A 136 -3.00 -12.52 -5.98
N LYS A 137 -3.76 -13.56 -5.62
CA LYS A 137 -3.21 -14.77 -4.98
C LYS A 137 -2.17 -15.44 -5.86
N SER A 138 -2.47 -15.66 -7.13
CA SER A 138 -1.54 -16.30 -8.07
C SER A 138 -0.25 -15.50 -8.22
N ILE A 139 -0.32 -14.17 -8.26
CA ILE A 139 0.83 -13.28 -8.31
C ILE A 139 1.64 -13.39 -7.01
N ALA A 140 0.99 -13.30 -5.84
CA ALA A 140 1.67 -13.43 -4.55
C ALA A 140 2.35 -14.79 -4.39
N GLU A 141 1.69 -15.88 -4.78
CA GLU A 141 2.25 -17.24 -4.80
C GLU A 141 3.47 -17.35 -5.71
N TYR A 142 3.38 -16.79 -6.90
CA TYR A 142 4.49 -16.79 -7.85
C TYR A 142 5.71 -16.04 -7.28
N CYS A 143 5.50 -14.81 -6.80
CA CYS A 143 6.57 -14.00 -6.22
C CYS A 143 7.20 -14.66 -4.99
N ASN A 144 6.38 -15.23 -4.10
CA ASN A 144 6.86 -15.93 -2.91
C ASN A 144 7.70 -17.16 -3.25
N ARG A 145 7.38 -17.88 -4.32
CA ARG A 145 8.20 -18.99 -4.80
C ARG A 145 9.57 -18.52 -5.31
N LEU A 146 9.64 -17.39 -6.02
CA LEU A 146 10.91 -16.81 -6.48
C LEU A 146 11.79 -16.37 -5.32
N CYS A 147 11.17 -15.82 -4.26
CA CYS A 147 11.89 -15.38 -3.06
C CYS A 147 12.18 -16.51 -2.07
N ASP A 148 11.69 -17.74 -2.29
CA ASP A 148 11.75 -18.86 -1.35
C ASP A 148 11.29 -18.48 0.08
N THR A 149 10.37 -17.53 0.17
CA THR A 149 9.81 -17.03 1.46
C THR A 149 8.49 -16.30 1.24
N ALA A 150 7.62 -16.35 2.24
CA ALA A 150 6.33 -15.64 2.24
C ALA A 150 6.53 -14.15 2.56
N ILE A 151 6.95 -13.37 1.57
CA ILE A 151 7.26 -11.95 1.70
C ILE A 151 6.26 -11.05 0.94
N VAL A 152 5.55 -11.60 -0.04
CA VAL A 152 4.52 -10.89 -0.80
C VAL A 152 3.14 -11.29 -0.29
N GLY A 153 2.34 -10.30 0.10
CA GLY A 153 0.97 -10.45 0.59
C GLY A 153 -0.01 -9.56 -0.15
N ILE A 154 -1.26 -9.55 0.31
CA ILE A 154 -2.35 -8.79 -0.32
C ILE A 154 -2.85 -7.71 0.65
N SER A 155 -3.02 -6.50 0.11
CA SER A 155 -3.78 -5.40 0.72
C SER A 155 -5.12 -5.27 0.02
N ILE A 156 -6.22 -5.13 0.77
CA ILE A 156 -7.53 -4.82 0.20
C ILE A 156 -7.84 -3.34 0.42
N ASN A 157 -7.99 -2.61 -0.68
CA ASN A 157 -8.51 -1.25 -0.69
C ASN A 157 -10.03 -1.31 -0.89
N VAL A 158 -10.75 -0.93 0.15
CA VAL A 158 -12.23 -0.94 0.16
C VAL A 158 -12.79 0.04 -0.88
N GLY A 159 -12.12 1.19 -1.07
CA GLY A 159 -12.50 2.17 -2.08
C GLY A 159 -12.49 1.60 -3.49
N TYR A 160 -11.42 0.92 -3.89
CA TYR A 160 -11.36 0.28 -5.22
C TYR A 160 -12.39 -0.84 -5.37
N SER A 161 -12.62 -1.62 -4.31
CA SER A 161 -13.68 -2.63 -4.31
C SER A 161 -15.06 -2.02 -4.53
N ASN A 162 -15.36 -0.89 -3.88
CA ASN A 162 -16.63 -0.16 -4.04
C ASN A 162 -16.80 0.42 -5.45
N LEU A 163 -15.74 1.00 -6.04
CA LEU A 163 -15.76 1.51 -7.43
C LEU A 163 -16.15 0.43 -8.44
N LEU A 164 -15.75 -0.81 -8.18
CA LEU A 164 -16.04 -1.96 -9.02
C LEU A 164 -17.29 -2.74 -8.57
N ALA A 165 -18.06 -2.24 -7.61
CA ALA A 165 -19.22 -2.90 -7.01
C ALA A 165 -18.92 -4.33 -6.50
N LYS A 166 -17.70 -4.58 -6.01
CA LYS A 166 -17.29 -5.88 -5.47
C LYS A 166 -17.62 -6.00 -3.99
N ASN A 167 -17.96 -7.22 -3.58
CA ASN A 167 -18.22 -7.52 -2.18
C ASN A 167 -16.91 -7.68 -1.39
N VAL A 168 -16.59 -6.69 -0.57
CA VAL A 168 -15.35 -6.65 0.24
C VAL A 168 -15.22 -7.87 1.16
N ARG A 169 -16.30 -8.29 1.81
CA ARG A 169 -16.28 -9.47 2.69
C ARG A 169 -15.88 -10.72 1.92
N SER A 170 -16.49 -10.93 0.74
CA SER A 170 -16.13 -12.05 -0.12
C SER A 170 -14.67 -12.01 -0.57
N GLN A 171 -14.14 -10.83 -0.84
CA GLN A 171 -12.72 -10.66 -1.19
C GLN A 171 -11.81 -11.02 -0.01
N ILE A 172 -12.14 -10.57 1.20
CA ILE A 172 -11.42 -10.91 2.43
C ILE A 172 -11.41 -12.43 2.67
N ASP A 173 -12.58 -13.06 2.55
CA ASP A 173 -12.71 -14.51 2.74
C ASP A 173 -11.87 -15.30 1.71
N GLN A 174 -11.81 -14.83 0.46
CA GLN A 174 -11.03 -15.47 -0.62
C GLN A 174 -9.52 -15.36 -0.47
N CYS A 175 -9.01 -14.26 0.11
CA CYS A 175 -7.57 -14.04 0.26
C CYS A 175 -7.05 -14.22 1.68
N SER A 176 -7.81 -14.79 2.59
CA SER A 176 -7.51 -14.83 4.04
C SER A 176 -6.09 -15.33 4.38
N GLU A 177 -5.53 -16.24 3.58
CA GLU A 177 -4.17 -16.76 3.76
C GLU A 177 -3.06 -15.75 3.39
N TYR A 178 -3.37 -14.80 2.50
CA TYR A 178 -2.44 -13.78 1.99
C TYR A 178 -2.79 -12.38 2.45
N LEU A 179 -3.93 -12.22 3.14
CA LEU A 179 -4.41 -10.91 3.57
C LEU A 179 -3.55 -10.37 4.70
N CYS A 180 -2.85 -9.29 4.43
CA CYS A 180 -1.97 -8.62 5.38
C CYS A 180 -2.52 -7.27 5.85
N MET A 181 -3.33 -6.60 5.01
CA MET A 181 -3.79 -5.24 5.25
C MET A 181 -5.16 -4.97 4.65
N ILE A 182 -5.86 -4.00 5.23
CA ILE A 182 -7.08 -3.43 4.67
C ILE A 182 -6.95 -1.90 4.72
N HIS A 183 -7.03 -1.27 3.56
CA HIS A 183 -7.20 0.18 3.44
C HIS A 183 -8.70 0.50 3.40
N ALA A 184 -9.22 1.02 4.49
CA ALA A 184 -10.63 1.39 4.61
C ALA A 184 -10.84 2.81 4.08
N ASN A 185 -11.01 2.93 2.77
CA ASN A 185 -11.32 4.19 2.10
C ASN A 185 -12.81 4.26 1.79
N ASP A 186 -13.43 5.40 2.06
CA ASP A 186 -14.78 5.71 1.59
C ASP A 186 -14.72 6.68 0.42
N ASN A 187 -15.26 6.29 -0.72
CA ASN A 187 -15.29 7.11 -1.92
C ASN A 187 -16.71 7.43 -2.42
N GLY A 188 -17.75 7.00 -1.70
CA GLY A 188 -19.15 7.28 -2.05
C GLY A 188 -19.54 6.86 -3.49
N GLY A 189 -18.82 5.92 -4.10
CA GLY A 189 -19.04 5.43 -5.46
C GLY A 189 -18.38 6.26 -6.57
N GLY A 190 -17.53 7.23 -6.22
CA GLY A 190 -16.67 7.97 -7.15
C GLY A 190 -15.32 8.24 -6.50
N PHE A 191 -14.25 8.27 -7.30
CA PHE A 191 -12.91 8.57 -6.80
C PHE A 191 -12.81 10.07 -6.50
N ASN A 192 -13.02 10.44 -5.27
CA ASN A 192 -12.88 11.82 -4.83
C ASN A 192 -11.56 11.93 -4.07
N GLU A 193 -10.49 12.37 -4.73
CA GLU A 193 -9.17 12.59 -4.13
C GLU A 193 -9.19 13.45 -2.85
N LYS A 194 -10.32 14.09 -2.58
CA LYS A 194 -10.51 15.00 -1.44
C LYS A 194 -11.26 14.37 -0.26
N LYS A 195 -11.76 13.15 -0.38
CA LYS A 195 -12.43 12.48 0.76
C LYS A 195 -11.45 11.60 1.49
N GLU A 196 -11.07 12.09 2.64
CA GLU A 196 -10.20 11.44 3.61
C GLU A 196 -10.78 10.12 4.08
N ALA A 197 -9.89 9.13 4.27
CA ALA A 197 -10.25 7.87 4.90
C ALA A 197 -10.77 8.13 6.32
N PHE A 198 -12.00 7.75 6.58
CA PHE A 198 -12.51 7.60 7.94
C PHE A 198 -12.32 6.14 8.34
N LEU A 199 -11.42 5.88 9.26
CA LEU A 199 -11.32 4.61 9.96
C LEU A 199 -12.36 4.61 11.08
N PHE A 200 -13.29 3.69 11.01
CA PHE A 200 -14.17 3.36 12.13
C PHE A 200 -13.63 2.17 12.92
#